data_4352a55ce8e59086b7720fe8fc24d009
#
_entry.id   4352a55ce8e59086b7720fe8fc24d009
#
_cell.length_a   1.000
_cell.length_b   1.000
_cell.length_c   1.000
_cell.angle_alpha   90.00
_cell.angle_beta   90.00
_cell.angle_gamma   90.00
#
_symmetry.space_group_name_H-M   'P 1'
#
loop_
_entity.id
_entity.type
_entity.pdbx_description
1 polymer ?
#
loop_
_entity_poly.entity_id
_entity_poly.type
_entity_poly.pdbx_seq_one_letter_code
_entity_poly.pdbx_strand_id
1 'polypeptide(L)'
;MIRTILVSFAFVVITAVAVYSQEFPKEIRGYKLHREKITISVGKQTTVSPAYVTVGDPAVVELSVSGVTFELPAELLSTEQSGKIDFLTFRDVRVNGIAVEVEEYRYPFSFKKNTKVQLPKPARIFLSLTGLAQGAWKEMKDSKSEWKVGGRVFVFGQFRRFGFPHKRVVPIDFELSIPNPVRRISDTAK
;
A
#
# COMPACT_ATOMS: atom_id res chain seq x y z
N MET A 1 -47.04 -53.06 25.66
CA MET A 1 -47.01 -51.86 24.80
C MET A 1 -45.91 -50.97 25.33
N ILE A 2 -44.74 -51.08 24.78
CA ILE A 2 -43.53 -50.28 25.18
C ILE A 2 -43.34 -49.22 24.12
N ARG A 3 -43.54 -47.93 24.49
CA ARG A 3 -43.26 -46.80 23.64
C ARG A 3 -41.78 -46.43 23.77
N THR A 4 -41.02 -46.70 22.72
CA THR A 4 -39.65 -46.31 22.58
C THR A 4 -39.60 -44.83 22.20
N ILE A 5 -39.08 -43.99 23.09
CA ILE A 5 -38.79 -42.56 22.84
C ILE A 5 -37.39 -42.50 22.25
N LEU A 6 -37.30 -42.15 20.96
CA LEU A 6 -36.04 -41.85 20.25
C LEU A 6 -35.68 -40.38 20.53
N VAL A 7 -34.68 -40.21 21.37
CA VAL A 7 -34.10 -38.88 21.62
C VAL A 7 -33.03 -38.65 20.53
N SER A 8 -33.35 -37.84 19.54
CA SER A 8 -32.39 -37.35 18.54
C SER A 8 -31.47 -36.33 19.17
N PHE A 9 -30.23 -36.72 19.44
CA PHE A 9 -29.17 -35.79 19.87
C PHE A 9 -28.64 -35.07 18.65
N ALA A 10 -29.13 -33.85 18.41
CA ALA A 10 -28.59 -32.95 17.39
C ALA A 10 -27.26 -32.39 17.87
N PHE A 11 -26.16 -32.93 17.35
CA PHE A 11 -24.80 -32.42 17.58
C PHE A 11 -24.61 -31.16 16.77
N VAL A 12 -24.83 -30.00 17.37
CA VAL A 12 -24.49 -28.69 16.76
C VAL A 12 -22.97 -28.52 16.86
N VAL A 13 -22.29 -28.80 15.77
CA VAL A 13 -20.87 -28.49 15.61
C VAL A 13 -20.75 -26.99 15.37
N ILE A 14 -20.51 -26.23 16.42
CA ILE A 14 -20.12 -24.83 16.33
C ILE A 14 -18.67 -24.81 15.86
N THR A 15 -18.45 -24.67 14.56
CA THR A 15 -17.14 -24.34 13.99
C THR A 15 -16.83 -22.88 14.36
N ALA A 16 -16.10 -22.70 15.45
CA ALA A 16 -15.49 -21.41 15.79
C ALA A 16 -14.48 -21.10 14.68
N VAL A 17 -14.86 -20.25 13.73
CA VAL A 17 -13.93 -19.63 12.78
C VAL A 17 -13.06 -18.70 13.60
N ALA A 18 -11.89 -19.20 14.02
CA ALA A 18 -10.85 -18.36 14.60
C ALA A 18 -10.43 -17.39 13.50
N VAL A 19 -10.95 -16.17 13.56
CA VAL A 19 -10.42 -15.04 12.82
C VAL A 19 -9.02 -14.81 13.37
N TYR A 20 -8.02 -15.40 12.72
CA TYR A 20 -6.62 -15.07 12.98
C TYR A 20 -6.43 -13.61 12.59
N SER A 21 -6.69 -12.71 13.55
CA SER A 21 -6.15 -11.38 13.56
C SER A 21 -4.63 -11.57 13.49
N GLN A 22 -4.01 -11.27 12.37
CA GLN A 22 -2.55 -11.29 12.25
C GLN A 22 -2.01 -10.25 13.22
N GLU A 23 -1.76 -10.67 14.46
CA GLU A 23 -1.05 -9.83 15.42
C GLU A 23 0.37 -9.65 14.90
N PHE A 24 0.65 -8.46 14.44
CA PHE A 24 2.02 -8.09 14.09
C PHE A 24 2.91 -8.20 15.33
N PRO A 25 4.17 -8.66 15.17
CA PRO A 25 5.11 -8.73 16.27
C PRO A 25 5.31 -7.33 16.88
N LYS A 26 5.60 -7.26 18.17
CA LYS A 26 5.80 -5.99 18.90
C LYS A 26 6.92 -5.13 18.33
N GLU A 27 7.85 -5.78 17.61
CA GLU A 27 9.03 -5.16 17.00
C GLU A 27 9.34 -5.83 15.65
N ILE A 28 9.72 -5.04 14.66
CA ILE A 28 10.12 -5.49 13.32
C ILE A 28 11.46 -4.83 12.99
N ARG A 29 12.50 -5.61 12.70
CA ARG A 29 13.84 -5.12 12.33
C ARG A 29 14.41 -4.07 13.32
N GLY A 30 14.17 -4.21 14.63
CA GLY A 30 14.66 -3.27 15.64
C GLY A 30 13.82 -1.99 15.81
N TYR A 31 12.64 -1.93 15.17
CA TYR A 31 11.70 -0.82 15.28
C TYR A 31 10.44 -1.27 16.03
N LYS A 32 10.05 -0.54 17.08
CA LYS A 32 8.81 -0.81 17.80
C LYS A 32 7.60 -0.55 16.92
N LEU A 33 6.67 -1.49 16.88
CA LEU A 33 5.46 -1.35 16.07
C LEU A 33 4.55 -0.26 16.63
N HIS A 34 4.13 0.66 15.76
CA HIS A 34 3.04 1.58 16.04
C HIS A 34 1.70 0.85 15.88
N ARG A 35 0.92 0.78 16.95
CA ARG A 35 -0.31 -0.03 17.00
C ARG A 35 -1.55 0.65 16.44
N GLU A 36 -1.54 1.97 16.36
CA GLU A 36 -2.66 2.72 15.79
C GLU A 36 -2.68 2.53 14.27
N LYS A 37 -3.84 2.15 13.75
CA LYS A 37 -4.02 2.00 12.32
C LYS A 37 -4.07 3.38 11.68
N ILE A 38 -3.10 3.66 10.80
CA ILE A 38 -3.08 4.87 10.00
C ILE A 38 -3.53 4.51 8.59
N THR A 39 -4.56 5.18 8.12
CA THR A 39 -5.01 5.07 6.73
C THR A 39 -4.75 6.41 6.05
N ILE A 40 -4.03 6.38 4.94
CA ILE A 40 -3.78 7.56 4.12
C ILE A 40 -4.64 7.46 2.87
N SER A 41 -5.49 8.45 2.67
CA SER A 41 -6.20 8.65 1.41
C SER A 41 -5.40 9.60 0.54
N VAL A 42 -5.05 9.15 -0.67
CA VAL A 42 -4.31 9.95 -1.65
C VAL A 42 -5.31 10.44 -2.70
N GLY A 43 -5.33 11.74 -2.91
CA GLY A 43 -6.30 12.38 -3.80
C GLY A 43 -7.04 13.49 -3.04
N LYS A 44 -7.95 14.22 -3.65
CA LYS A 44 -8.61 15.43 -3.15
C LYS A 44 -8.80 15.49 -1.62
N GLN A 45 -8.22 16.50 -1.00
CA GLN A 45 -8.28 16.83 0.43
C GLN A 45 -9.73 16.98 0.91
N THR A 46 -10.37 15.90 1.34
CA THR A 46 -11.71 15.95 1.93
C THR A 46 -11.75 15.52 3.38
N THR A 47 -10.65 15.01 3.92
CA THR A 47 -10.57 14.57 5.32
C THR A 47 -9.26 15.02 5.93
N VAL A 48 -9.26 15.49 7.17
CA VAL A 48 -8.03 15.84 7.90
C VAL A 48 -7.23 14.55 8.12
N SER A 49 -6.17 14.37 7.35
CA SER A 49 -5.25 13.24 7.46
C SER A 49 -3.94 13.69 8.09
N PRO A 50 -3.31 12.87 8.94
CA PRO A 50 -2.01 13.18 9.57
C PRO A 50 -0.86 13.29 8.56
N ALA A 51 -1.06 12.74 7.36
CA ALA A 51 -0.10 12.85 6.26
C ALA A 51 -0.80 12.71 4.90
N TYR A 52 -0.26 13.36 3.89
CA TYR A 52 -0.68 13.28 2.49
C TYR A 52 0.49 12.81 1.65
N VAL A 53 0.21 11.93 0.69
CA VAL A 53 1.17 11.50 -0.31
C VAL A 53 0.62 11.87 -1.67
N THR A 54 1.41 12.59 -2.45
CA THR A 54 1.11 12.89 -3.85
C THR A 54 2.05 12.06 -4.71
N VAL A 55 1.49 11.37 -5.70
CA VAL A 55 2.24 10.53 -6.65
C VAL A 55 2.28 11.24 -7.99
N GLY A 56 3.45 11.26 -8.60
CA GLY A 56 3.63 11.78 -9.96
C GLY A 56 3.33 10.74 -11.03
N ASP A 57 3.61 11.08 -12.28
CA ASP A 57 3.41 10.18 -13.41
C ASP A 57 4.45 9.04 -13.40
N PRO A 58 4.02 7.78 -13.59
CA PRO A 58 4.93 6.65 -13.68
C PRO A 58 5.73 6.70 -14.99
N ALA A 59 7.03 6.42 -14.90
CA ALA A 59 7.92 6.29 -16.06
C ALA A 59 8.39 4.84 -16.21
N VAL A 60 8.38 4.30 -17.43
CA VAL A 60 8.99 3.00 -17.72
C VAL A 60 10.50 3.17 -17.76
N VAL A 61 11.22 2.42 -16.95
CA VAL A 61 12.69 2.52 -16.86
C VAL A 61 13.40 1.24 -17.28
N GLU A 62 12.71 0.11 -17.25
CA GLU A 62 13.29 -1.17 -17.64
C GLU A 62 12.23 -2.08 -18.28
N LEU A 63 12.59 -2.71 -19.39
CA LEU A 63 11.83 -3.75 -20.06
C LEU A 63 12.67 -5.02 -20.08
N SER A 64 12.12 -6.11 -19.57
CA SER A 64 12.78 -7.41 -19.53
C SER A 64 11.84 -8.53 -19.98
N VAL A 65 12.40 -9.71 -20.19
CA VAL A 65 11.61 -10.92 -20.52
C VAL A 65 10.71 -11.38 -19.37
N SER A 66 10.95 -10.90 -18.16
CA SER A 66 10.14 -11.20 -16.96
C SER A 66 9.04 -10.19 -16.70
N GLY A 67 9.17 -8.95 -17.22
CA GLY A 67 8.20 -7.89 -16.98
C GLY A 67 8.73 -6.49 -17.25
N VAL A 68 8.05 -5.51 -16.65
CA VAL A 68 8.34 -4.08 -16.79
C VAL A 68 8.55 -3.45 -15.44
N THR A 69 9.61 -2.65 -15.30
CA THR A 69 9.85 -1.82 -14.13
C THR A 69 9.46 -0.37 -14.40
N PHE A 70 8.66 0.17 -13.51
CA PHE A 70 8.26 1.58 -13.49
C PHE A 70 8.94 2.31 -12.36
N GLU A 71 9.27 3.56 -12.57
CA GLU A 71 9.64 4.51 -11.50
C GLU A 71 8.49 5.47 -11.25
N LEU A 72 8.16 5.63 -9.96
CA LEU A 72 7.06 6.45 -9.49
C LEU A 72 7.57 7.52 -8.52
N PRO A 73 7.68 8.78 -8.94
CA PRO A 73 8.03 9.87 -8.05
C PRO A 73 6.89 10.12 -7.05
N ALA A 74 7.25 10.47 -5.82
CA ALA A 74 6.28 10.78 -4.79
C ALA A 74 6.73 11.92 -3.89
N GLU A 75 5.75 12.66 -3.34
CA GLU A 75 5.90 13.77 -2.42
C GLU A 75 5.12 13.46 -1.14
N LEU A 76 5.72 13.71 0.01
CA LEU A 76 5.11 13.56 1.33
C LEU A 76 4.86 14.93 1.96
N LEU A 77 3.67 15.14 2.51
CA LEU A 77 3.34 16.24 3.40
C LEU A 77 2.83 15.67 4.73
N SER A 78 3.55 15.88 5.82
CA SER A 78 3.06 15.55 7.17
C SER A 78 2.48 16.79 7.84
N THR A 79 1.27 16.68 8.38
CA THR A 79 0.58 17.79 9.05
C THR A 79 0.80 17.82 10.56
N GLU A 80 1.23 16.71 11.15
CA GLU A 80 1.30 16.57 12.61
C GLU A 80 2.72 16.42 13.14
N GLN A 81 3.59 15.73 12.41
CA GLN A 81 4.87 15.27 12.92
C GLN A 81 6.04 15.67 12.03
N SER A 82 7.22 15.65 12.64
CA SER A 82 8.51 15.70 11.94
C SER A 82 9.29 14.44 12.27
N GLY A 83 10.16 14.04 11.36
CA GLY A 83 10.95 12.83 11.58
C GLY A 83 11.96 12.57 10.47
N LYS A 84 12.60 11.40 10.58
CA LYS A 84 13.47 10.84 9.57
C LYS A 84 12.95 9.47 9.21
N ILE A 85 12.73 9.22 7.94
CA ILE A 85 12.44 7.89 7.41
C ILE A 85 13.78 7.25 7.05
N ASP A 86 14.00 6.03 7.54
CA ASP A 86 15.21 5.27 7.27
C ASP A 86 15.03 4.39 6.02
N PHE A 87 13.88 3.71 5.89
CA PHE A 87 13.49 2.95 4.71
C PHE A 87 11.98 2.65 4.72
N LEU A 88 11.44 2.21 3.56
CA LEU A 88 10.05 1.76 3.40
C LEU A 88 10.05 0.33 2.85
N THR A 89 9.08 -0.49 3.32
CA THR A 89 8.76 -1.77 2.71
C THR A 89 7.29 -1.82 2.35
N PHE A 90 6.96 -2.56 1.31
CA PHE A 90 5.60 -2.62 0.78
C PHE A 90 5.08 -4.04 0.86
N ARG A 91 3.77 -4.20 1.08
CA ARG A 91 3.07 -5.48 1.09
C ARG A 91 1.74 -5.41 0.38
N ASP A 92 1.39 -6.50 -0.28
CA ASP A 92 0.08 -6.71 -0.89
C ASP A 92 -0.34 -5.58 -1.84
N VAL A 93 0.65 -4.98 -2.53
CA VAL A 93 0.40 -3.89 -3.46
C VAL A 93 -0.28 -4.42 -4.71
N ARG A 94 -1.36 -3.75 -5.08
CA ARG A 94 -2.16 -4.10 -6.26
C ARG A 94 -2.48 -2.86 -7.08
N VAL A 95 -2.41 -3.01 -8.39
CA VAL A 95 -2.83 -2.00 -9.37
C VAL A 95 -4.01 -2.58 -10.15
N ASN A 96 -5.19 -1.99 -10.06
CA ASN A 96 -6.44 -2.53 -10.61
C ASN A 96 -6.71 -4.00 -10.20
N GLY A 97 -6.32 -4.39 -8.98
CA GLY A 97 -6.43 -5.74 -8.47
C GLY A 97 -5.33 -6.72 -8.94
N ILE A 98 -4.39 -6.28 -9.78
CA ILE A 98 -3.23 -7.06 -10.20
C ILE A 98 -2.12 -6.87 -9.18
N ALA A 99 -1.55 -7.97 -8.67
CA ALA A 99 -0.43 -7.89 -7.74
C ALA A 99 0.82 -7.36 -8.45
N VAL A 100 1.50 -6.43 -7.79
CA VAL A 100 2.77 -5.86 -8.25
C VAL A 100 3.80 -5.95 -7.13
N GLU A 101 5.07 -6.07 -7.52
CA GLU A 101 6.18 -6.03 -6.56
C GLU A 101 6.73 -4.61 -6.49
N VAL A 102 6.88 -4.10 -5.28
CA VAL A 102 7.51 -2.79 -5.04
C VAL A 102 8.80 -3.03 -4.30
N GLU A 103 9.90 -2.53 -4.86
CA GLU A 103 11.21 -2.64 -4.23
C GLU A 103 11.24 -1.94 -2.87
N GLU A 104 12.03 -2.49 -1.93
CA GLU A 104 12.29 -1.83 -0.67
C GLU A 104 12.98 -0.48 -0.92
N TYR A 105 12.37 0.59 -0.47
CA TYR A 105 12.89 1.94 -0.64
C TYR A 105 13.94 2.24 0.43
N ARG A 106 15.22 2.22 0.07
CA ARG A 106 16.37 2.34 0.98
C ARG A 106 17.06 3.71 0.95
N TYR A 107 16.35 4.74 0.53
CA TYR A 107 16.89 6.10 0.48
C TYR A 107 16.34 6.91 1.66
N PRO A 108 17.12 7.10 2.74
CA PRO A 108 16.65 7.81 3.92
C PRO A 108 16.43 9.29 3.63
N PHE A 109 15.39 9.85 4.24
CA PHE A 109 15.07 11.27 4.13
C PHE A 109 14.42 11.81 5.39
N SER A 110 14.54 13.13 5.60
CA SER A 110 13.91 13.82 6.72
C SER A 110 12.72 14.63 6.24
N PHE A 111 11.69 14.71 7.07
CA PHE A 111 10.51 15.52 6.81
C PHE A 111 10.20 16.40 8.02
N LYS A 112 9.61 17.57 7.74
CA LYS A 112 9.15 18.51 8.75
C LYS A 112 7.64 18.67 8.67
N LYS A 113 7.04 18.96 9.83
CA LYS A 113 5.61 19.28 9.90
C LYS A 113 5.27 20.42 8.93
N ASN A 114 4.17 20.28 8.20
CA ASN A 114 3.63 21.23 7.21
C ASN A 114 4.62 21.63 6.09
N THR A 115 5.59 20.75 5.80
CA THR A 115 6.54 20.97 4.70
C THR A 115 6.45 19.81 3.74
N LYS A 116 6.28 20.10 2.46
CA LYS A 116 6.33 19.12 1.40
C LYS A 116 7.76 18.62 1.19
N VAL A 117 7.93 17.33 1.09
CA VAL A 117 9.23 16.69 0.86
C VAL A 117 9.09 15.68 -0.27
N GLN A 118 9.83 15.91 -1.34
CA GLN A 118 9.93 14.95 -2.42
C GLN A 118 10.84 13.79 -2.00
N LEU A 119 10.48 12.56 -2.38
CA LEU A 119 11.35 11.42 -2.16
C LEU A 119 12.66 11.61 -2.92
N PRO A 120 13.83 11.32 -2.30
CA PRO A 120 15.17 11.46 -2.92
C PRO A 120 15.34 10.70 -4.23
N LYS A 121 14.64 9.59 -4.38
CA LYS A 121 14.57 8.77 -5.59
C LYS A 121 13.12 8.35 -5.82
N PRO A 122 12.70 8.09 -7.07
CA PRO A 122 11.40 7.49 -7.31
C PRO A 122 11.32 6.06 -6.74
N ALA A 123 10.13 5.61 -6.37
CA ALA A 123 9.86 4.24 -5.98
C ALA A 123 9.84 3.34 -7.23
N ARG A 124 10.47 2.15 -7.16
CA ARG A 124 10.51 1.19 -8.26
C ARG A 124 9.45 0.12 -8.07
N ILE A 125 8.65 -0.09 -9.10
CA ILE A 125 7.52 -1.02 -9.13
C ILE A 125 7.73 -1.99 -10.28
N PHE A 126 7.79 -3.28 -9.99
CA PHE A 126 7.88 -4.33 -10.99
C PHE A 126 6.52 -4.96 -11.26
N LEU A 127 6.16 -5.05 -12.52
CA LEU A 127 4.96 -5.71 -13.02
C LEU A 127 5.37 -6.87 -13.94
N SER A 128 5.08 -8.09 -13.52
CA SER A 128 5.41 -9.30 -14.30
C SER A 128 4.66 -9.36 -15.63
N LEU A 129 5.18 -10.12 -16.59
CA LEU A 129 4.49 -10.36 -17.89
C LEU A 129 3.09 -10.93 -17.71
N THR A 130 2.89 -11.84 -16.75
CA THR A 130 1.56 -12.37 -16.43
C THR A 130 0.63 -11.26 -15.94
N GLY A 131 1.12 -10.36 -15.08
CA GLY A 131 0.38 -9.19 -14.64
C GLY A 131 0.05 -8.23 -15.78
N LEU A 132 1.00 -8.02 -16.71
CA LEU A 132 0.77 -7.20 -17.92
C LEU A 132 -0.32 -7.80 -18.80
N ALA A 133 -0.30 -9.12 -19.06
CA ALA A 133 -1.33 -9.79 -19.85
C ALA A 133 -2.71 -9.68 -19.19
N GLN A 134 -2.80 -9.86 -17.86
CA GLN A 134 -4.03 -9.66 -17.11
C GLN A 134 -4.50 -8.21 -17.16
N GLY A 135 -3.58 -7.24 -17.09
CA GLY A 135 -3.86 -5.82 -17.20
C GLY A 135 -4.41 -5.46 -18.57
N ALA A 136 -3.76 -5.90 -19.64
CA ALA A 136 -4.20 -5.68 -21.00
C ALA A 136 -5.59 -6.28 -21.27
N TRP A 137 -5.85 -7.49 -20.78
CA TRP A 137 -7.16 -8.13 -20.90
C TRP A 137 -8.27 -7.36 -20.18
N LYS A 138 -8.00 -6.84 -18.96
CA LYS A 138 -8.95 -6.00 -18.23
C LYS A 138 -9.20 -4.68 -18.93
N GLU A 139 -8.15 -4.06 -19.46
CA GLU A 139 -8.24 -2.79 -20.16
C GLU A 139 -9.05 -2.93 -21.47
N MET A 140 -8.91 -4.03 -22.18
CA MET A 140 -9.72 -4.32 -23.39
C MET A 140 -11.20 -4.49 -23.07
N LYS A 141 -11.55 -5.04 -21.88
CA LYS A 141 -12.94 -5.27 -21.49
C LYS A 141 -13.60 -4.06 -20.82
N ASP A 142 -12.86 -3.32 -20.02
CA ASP A 142 -13.36 -2.22 -19.18
C ASP A 142 -12.24 -1.20 -18.95
N SER A 143 -11.97 -0.39 -19.97
CA SER A 143 -10.95 0.67 -19.90
C SER A 143 -11.46 1.81 -19.01
N LYS A 144 -10.83 1.96 -17.86
CA LYS A 144 -11.14 3.03 -16.89
C LYS A 144 -10.22 4.22 -17.10
N SER A 145 -10.74 5.42 -16.84
CA SER A 145 -9.93 6.66 -16.88
C SER A 145 -8.87 6.70 -15.76
N GLU A 146 -9.11 5.99 -14.67
CA GLU A 146 -8.24 5.93 -13.51
C GLU A 146 -7.98 4.49 -13.08
N TRP A 147 -6.76 4.22 -12.64
CA TRP A 147 -6.37 2.96 -12.03
C TRP A 147 -6.35 3.09 -10.51
N LYS A 148 -6.93 2.12 -9.82
CA LYS A 148 -6.87 2.01 -8.37
C LYS A 148 -5.59 1.30 -7.95
N VAL A 149 -4.84 1.93 -7.06
CA VAL A 149 -3.63 1.35 -6.45
C VAL A 149 -3.86 1.26 -4.95
N GLY A 150 -3.70 0.08 -4.39
CA GLY A 150 -3.87 -0.14 -2.95
C GLY A 150 -2.85 -1.12 -2.41
N GLY A 151 -2.62 -1.07 -1.11
CA GLY A 151 -1.66 -1.93 -0.43
C GLY A 151 -1.33 -1.44 0.95
N ARG A 152 -0.25 -1.98 1.50
CA ARG A 152 0.30 -1.57 2.78
C ARG A 152 1.76 -1.18 2.65
N VAL A 153 2.12 -0.04 3.23
CA VAL A 153 3.51 0.38 3.39
C VAL A 153 3.88 0.35 4.87
N PHE A 154 5.05 -0.19 5.18
CA PHE A 154 5.66 -0.11 6.51
C PHE A 154 6.74 0.96 6.47
N VAL A 155 6.52 2.03 7.22
CA VAL A 155 7.41 3.18 7.31
C VAL A 155 8.33 3.00 8.51
N PHE A 156 9.62 2.72 8.25
CA PHE A 156 10.65 2.57 9.28
C PHE A 156 11.37 3.89 9.47
N GLY A 157 11.36 4.42 10.69
CA GLY A 157 11.96 5.71 10.90
C GLY A 157 12.05 6.14 12.36
N GLN A 158 12.51 7.37 12.54
CA GLN A 158 12.63 8.05 13.83
C GLN A 158 11.67 9.23 13.85
N PHE A 159 10.63 9.11 14.67
CA PHE A 159 9.59 10.13 14.81
C PHE A 159 9.81 10.90 16.10
N ARG A 160 9.67 12.21 16.05
CA ARG A 160 9.83 13.07 17.23
C ARG A 160 8.51 13.19 17.98
N ARG A 161 8.53 12.81 19.25
CA ARG A 161 7.44 13.05 20.19
C ARG A 161 8.00 13.71 21.45
N PHE A 162 7.44 14.84 21.85
CA PHE A 162 7.96 15.64 22.99
C PHE A 162 9.46 15.95 22.90
N GLY A 163 9.99 16.19 21.69
CA GLY A 163 11.40 16.48 21.47
C GLY A 163 12.33 15.27 21.36
N PHE A 164 11.90 14.07 21.77
CA PHE A 164 12.74 12.86 21.76
C PHE A 164 12.50 12.02 20.49
N PRO A 165 13.58 11.51 19.85
CA PRO A 165 13.45 10.61 18.72
C PRO A 165 13.08 9.18 19.20
N HIS A 166 12.08 8.60 18.59
CA HIS A 166 11.66 7.22 18.83
C HIS A 166 11.72 6.40 17.54
N LYS A 167 12.49 5.33 17.54
CA LYS A 167 12.51 4.35 16.44
C LYS A 167 11.19 3.59 16.41
N ARG A 168 10.45 3.72 15.31
CA ARG A 168 9.17 3.04 15.12
C ARG A 168 9.01 2.56 13.69
N VAL A 169 8.26 1.48 13.53
CA VAL A 169 7.66 1.08 12.27
C VAL A 169 6.16 1.40 12.31
N VAL A 170 5.70 2.12 11.32
CA VAL A 170 4.31 2.53 11.18
C VAL A 170 3.71 1.82 9.97
N PRO A 171 2.79 0.87 10.17
CA PRO A 171 2.03 0.28 9.08
C PRO A 171 0.95 1.25 8.62
N ILE A 172 0.90 1.51 7.31
CA ILE A 172 -0.05 2.42 6.69
C ILE A 172 -0.74 1.69 5.56
N ASP A 173 -2.05 1.56 5.63
CA ASP A 173 -2.87 1.11 4.51
C ASP A 173 -3.13 2.31 3.60
N PHE A 174 -2.93 2.14 2.31
CA PHE A 174 -3.17 3.20 1.33
C PHE A 174 -4.06 2.72 0.18
N GLU A 175 -4.88 3.63 -0.29
CA GLU A 175 -5.64 3.49 -1.53
C GLU A 175 -5.56 4.82 -2.28
N LEU A 176 -5.18 4.76 -3.56
CA LEU A 176 -5.03 5.93 -4.42
C LEU A 176 -5.55 5.64 -5.81
N SER A 177 -5.99 6.68 -6.51
CA SER A 177 -6.32 6.64 -7.93
C SER A 177 -5.24 7.36 -8.71
N ILE A 178 -4.71 6.71 -9.74
CA ILE A 178 -3.76 7.32 -10.69
C ILE A 178 -4.39 7.39 -12.08
N PRO A 179 -4.04 8.38 -12.89
CA PRO A 179 -4.48 8.43 -14.28
C PRO A 179 -4.05 7.16 -15.03
N ASN A 180 -4.94 6.62 -15.87
CA ASN A 180 -4.62 5.44 -16.66
C ASN A 180 -3.52 5.75 -17.69
N PRO A 181 -2.31 5.18 -17.56
CA PRO A 181 -1.20 5.48 -18.44
C PRO A 181 -1.43 4.97 -19.88
N VAL A 182 -2.24 3.92 -20.07
CA VAL A 182 -2.51 3.33 -21.40
C VAL A 182 -3.36 4.29 -22.24
N ARG A 183 -4.33 4.97 -21.64
CA ARG A 183 -5.16 5.97 -22.35
C ARG A 183 -4.37 7.18 -22.81
N ARG A 184 -3.42 7.65 -22.01
CA ARG A 184 -2.56 8.80 -22.39
C ARG A 184 -1.77 8.53 -23.67
N ILE A 185 -1.27 7.30 -23.86
CA ILE A 185 -0.51 6.93 -25.06
C ILE A 185 -1.40 6.97 -26.32
N SER A 186 -2.66 6.53 -26.21
CA SER A 186 -3.60 6.54 -27.32
C SER A 186 -4.06 7.94 -27.74
N ASP A 187 -4.16 8.87 -26.80
CA ASP A 187 -4.59 10.25 -27.06
C ASP A 187 -3.45 11.13 -27.64
N THR A 188 -2.19 10.76 -27.40
CA THR A 188 -1.01 11.46 -27.93
C THR A 188 -0.63 10.96 -29.35
N ALA A 189 -1.16 9.80 -29.75
CA ALA A 189 -0.87 9.19 -31.07
C ALA A 189 -1.90 9.57 -32.18
N LYS A 190 -2.80 10.48 -31.89
CA LYS A 190 -3.74 11.12 -32.84
C LYS A 190 -3.34 12.55 -33.11
#